data_6fd3ab5c8edbf536573282eefc9b9ea5
#
_entry.id   6fd3ab5c8edbf536573282eefc9b9ea5
#
_cell.length_a   1.000
_cell.length_b   1.000
_cell.length_c   1.000
_cell.angle_alpha   90.00
_cell.angle_beta   90.00
_cell.angle_gamma   90.00
#
_symmetry.space_group_name_H-M   'P 1'
#
loop_
_entity.id
_entity.type
_entity.pdbx_description
1 polymer ?
#
loop_
_entity_poly.entity_id
_entity_poly.type
_entity_poly.pdbx_seq_one_letter_code
_entity_poly.pdbx_strand_id
1 'polypeptide(L)'
;MNPTAEKPTNVRYGVLGFACALSMITYLDRVCFGTVMPYLQAEFQLSESEKGWLFTAFAFAYAAFEVPTGWLGDRFGARMTLIRIVLWWSFFTALTAMIYPSEGSVFPYFLLIVVRFLFGLGEAGAYPNIARAFHNWFPYNERGFAKGAVWMAGRFAGGMTAFVVYALMYETTTDGVKMEHWRHCFFIFGGLGVVWCIFWWFWYQDNPAEKAGVNAAEVALIQGGVAKHTDKLVVPWGKLLKSKNLWLLCGMYFCAAYGWYLNITFLPGYLKDQGIEKGDVKWTAQFWMAGLMAGLPLLVGSVSCLLGGYLTDWFIKRTGDVKWGRRLFGVIGHALCATCFFVAIFFMKNPWMFIFLIAFAAFWNDLTMGAAWASCLDIGKRYSGIVAGCMNTVGNLGGALAGILTGKILDWHTGDLVARSADFEAAKEQGWIFNIVLWGSAYVIAVICWFWFDASKPIEDEGHKITE
;
A
#
# COMPACT_ATOMS: atom_id res chain seq x y z
N MET A 1 -4.70 -43.34 -31.48
CA MET A 1 -4.81 -41.89 -31.69
C MET A 1 -4.96 -41.26 -30.32
N ASN A 2 -3.93 -40.56 -29.81
CA ASN A 2 -4.06 -39.80 -28.58
C ASN A 2 -5.10 -38.71 -28.83
N PRO A 3 -6.12 -38.54 -27.96
CA PRO A 3 -7.01 -37.39 -28.07
C PRO A 3 -6.13 -36.16 -27.95
N THR A 4 -6.23 -35.24 -28.90
CA THR A 4 -5.57 -33.93 -28.88
C THR A 4 -5.83 -33.34 -27.53
N ALA A 5 -4.80 -33.22 -26.70
CA ALA A 5 -4.93 -32.61 -25.36
C ALA A 5 -5.51 -31.23 -25.53
N GLU A 6 -6.74 -31.02 -25.07
CA GLU A 6 -7.44 -29.76 -25.14
C GLU A 6 -6.57 -28.70 -24.44
N LYS A 7 -6.35 -27.53 -25.09
CA LYS A 7 -5.56 -26.47 -24.49
C LYS A 7 -6.32 -25.87 -23.29
N PRO A 8 -5.63 -25.57 -22.17
CA PRO A 8 -6.24 -24.89 -21.03
C PRO A 8 -6.92 -23.59 -21.47
N THR A 9 -8.13 -23.35 -20.99
CA THR A 9 -8.77 -22.03 -21.09
C THR A 9 -8.01 -21.01 -20.24
N ASN A 10 -8.29 -19.71 -20.44
CA ASN A 10 -7.61 -18.62 -19.76
C ASN A 10 -8.51 -17.86 -18.77
N VAL A 11 -9.52 -18.53 -18.23
CA VAL A 11 -10.53 -17.94 -17.34
C VAL A 11 -9.89 -17.42 -16.04
N ARG A 12 -8.81 -18.07 -15.57
CA ARG A 12 -8.03 -17.61 -14.40
C ARG A 12 -7.53 -16.17 -14.51
N TYR A 13 -7.23 -15.67 -15.71
CA TYR A 13 -6.83 -14.27 -15.90
C TYR A 13 -7.99 -13.28 -15.70
N GLY A 14 -9.24 -13.73 -15.79
CA GLY A 14 -10.38 -12.93 -15.34
C GLY A 14 -10.36 -12.68 -13.83
N VAL A 15 -9.97 -13.69 -13.03
CA VAL A 15 -9.76 -13.52 -11.58
C VAL A 15 -8.64 -12.49 -11.31
N LEU A 16 -7.55 -12.54 -12.10
CA LEU A 16 -6.49 -11.53 -12.04
C LEU A 16 -7.02 -10.14 -12.34
N GLY A 17 -7.83 -9.98 -13.38
CA GLY A 17 -8.45 -8.70 -13.74
C GLY A 17 -9.29 -8.12 -12.60
N PHE A 18 -10.14 -8.94 -11.96
CA PHE A 18 -10.91 -8.52 -10.79
C PHE A 18 -10.04 -8.16 -9.60
N ALA A 19 -8.96 -8.91 -9.34
CA ALA A 19 -8.03 -8.62 -8.25
C ALA A 19 -7.24 -7.33 -8.51
N CYS A 20 -6.82 -7.08 -9.75
CA CYS A 20 -6.20 -5.82 -10.16
C CYS A 20 -7.17 -4.64 -9.99
N ALA A 21 -8.42 -4.77 -10.45
CA ALA A 21 -9.45 -3.75 -10.27
C ALA A 21 -9.71 -3.45 -8.79
N LEU A 22 -9.76 -4.49 -7.94
CA LEU A 22 -9.91 -4.32 -6.50
C LEU A 22 -8.72 -3.56 -5.89
N SER A 23 -7.49 -3.93 -6.27
CA SER A 23 -6.29 -3.23 -5.83
C SER A 23 -6.29 -1.76 -6.29
N MET A 24 -6.77 -1.48 -7.50
CA MET A 24 -6.93 -0.11 -7.99
C MET A 24 -7.90 0.69 -7.11
N ILE A 25 -9.08 0.15 -6.80
CA ILE A 25 -10.07 0.79 -5.92
C ILE A 25 -9.47 1.05 -4.53
N THR A 26 -8.81 0.06 -3.95
CA THR A 26 -8.11 0.19 -2.64
C THR A 26 -7.15 1.39 -2.62
N TYR A 27 -6.32 1.54 -3.66
CA TYR A 27 -5.38 2.66 -3.74
C TYR A 27 -6.05 3.99 -4.05
N LEU A 28 -7.11 4.00 -4.88
CA LEU A 28 -7.93 5.19 -5.10
C LEU A 28 -8.47 5.73 -3.77
N ASP A 29 -9.06 4.88 -2.92
CA ASP A 29 -9.62 5.27 -1.62
C ASP A 29 -8.53 5.81 -0.67
N ARG A 30 -7.38 5.14 -0.59
CA ARG A 30 -6.27 5.55 0.30
C ARG A 30 -5.67 6.89 -0.11
N VAL A 31 -5.32 7.04 -1.39
CA VAL A 31 -4.65 8.24 -1.89
C VAL A 31 -5.62 9.41 -2.00
N CYS A 32 -6.91 9.14 -2.28
CA CYS A 32 -7.97 10.15 -2.26
C CYS A 32 -8.00 10.89 -0.91
N PHE A 33 -8.00 10.16 0.20
CA PHE A 33 -8.03 10.76 1.53
C PHE A 33 -6.82 11.68 1.77
N GLY A 34 -5.61 11.28 1.33
CA GLY A 34 -4.42 12.12 1.39
C GLY A 34 -4.52 13.37 0.50
N THR A 35 -5.04 13.22 -0.72
CA THR A 35 -5.20 14.33 -1.67
C THR A 35 -6.24 15.34 -1.21
N VAL A 36 -7.34 14.86 -0.60
CA VAL A 36 -8.43 15.69 -0.08
C VAL A 36 -8.08 16.32 1.28
N MET A 37 -7.11 15.76 2.01
CA MET A 37 -6.80 16.14 3.38
C MET A 37 -6.59 17.66 3.60
N PRO A 38 -5.90 18.41 2.74
CA PRO A 38 -5.75 19.86 2.93
C PRO A 38 -7.08 20.63 2.94
N TYR A 39 -8.09 20.15 2.21
CA TYR A 39 -9.43 20.76 2.16
C TYR A 39 -10.24 20.37 3.38
N LEU A 40 -10.18 19.11 3.78
CA LEU A 40 -10.80 18.60 5.00
C LEU A 40 -10.20 19.28 6.24
N GLN A 41 -8.88 19.43 6.28
CA GLN A 41 -8.18 20.13 7.37
C GLN A 41 -8.64 21.58 7.49
N ALA A 42 -8.80 22.29 6.39
CA ALA A 42 -9.27 23.67 6.39
C ALA A 42 -10.74 23.79 6.84
N GLU A 43 -11.61 22.87 6.40
CA GLU A 43 -13.03 22.87 6.75
C GLU A 43 -13.29 22.51 8.23
N PHE A 44 -12.55 21.53 8.77
CA PHE A 44 -12.69 21.08 10.15
C PHE A 44 -11.73 21.81 11.11
N GLN A 45 -10.89 22.73 10.61
CA GLN A 45 -9.89 23.48 11.38
C GLN A 45 -8.93 22.59 12.18
N LEU A 46 -8.49 21.48 11.57
CA LEU A 46 -7.65 20.48 12.23
C LEU A 46 -6.19 20.95 12.35
N SER A 47 -5.58 20.69 13.50
CA SER A 47 -4.14 20.76 13.69
C SER A 47 -3.40 19.71 12.89
N GLU A 48 -2.08 19.84 12.74
CA GLU A 48 -1.25 18.83 12.06
C GLU A 48 -1.25 17.50 12.82
N SER A 49 -1.29 17.51 14.16
CA SER A 49 -1.42 16.32 14.98
C SER A 49 -2.77 15.62 14.77
N GLU A 50 -3.87 16.35 14.73
CA GLU A 50 -5.20 15.78 14.50
C GLU A 50 -5.29 15.11 13.12
N LYS A 51 -4.72 15.76 12.10
CA LYS A 51 -4.54 15.15 10.77
C LYS A 51 -3.73 13.84 10.85
N GLY A 52 -2.62 13.86 11.57
CA GLY A 52 -1.79 12.68 11.79
C GLY A 52 -2.55 11.51 12.43
N TRP A 53 -3.42 11.79 13.42
CA TRP A 53 -4.25 10.77 14.05
C TRP A 53 -5.26 10.14 13.10
N LEU A 54 -5.82 10.87 12.13
CA LEU A 54 -6.72 10.30 11.12
C LEU A 54 -6.02 9.26 10.24
N PHE A 55 -4.77 9.50 9.85
CA PHE A 55 -3.97 8.52 9.11
C PHE A 55 -3.55 7.33 9.98
N THR A 56 -3.19 7.62 11.23
CA THR A 56 -2.80 6.58 12.19
C THR A 56 -3.97 5.64 12.53
N ALA A 57 -5.18 6.16 12.72
CA ALA A 57 -6.36 5.35 13.00
C ALA A 57 -6.59 4.30 11.91
N PHE A 58 -6.45 4.70 10.64
CA PHE A 58 -6.51 3.77 9.52
C PHE A 58 -5.40 2.73 9.56
N ALA A 59 -4.13 3.16 9.61
CA ALA A 59 -2.99 2.26 9.50
C ALA A 59 -2.90 1.28 10.68
N PHE A 60 -3.26 1.73 11.88
CA PHE A 60 -3.33 0.90 13.08
C PHE A 60 -4.42 -0.17 12.96
N ALA A 61 -5.64 0.23 12.56
CA ALA A 61 -6.73 -0.72 12.36
C ALA A 61 -6.37 -1.74 11.27
N TYR A 62 -5.80 -1.29 10.17
CA TYR A 62 -5.33 -2.18 9.11
C TYR A 62 -4.33 -3.22 9.64
N ALA A 63 -3.29 -2.79 10.37
CA ALA A 63 -2.30 -3.69 10.97
C ALA A 63 -2.93 -4.70 11.94
N ALA A 64 -3.83 -4.25 12.82
CA ALA A 64 -4.43 -5.07 13.85
C ALA A 64 -5.39 -6.15 13.29
N PHE A 65 -6.09 -5.83 12.18
CA PHE A 65 -7.15 -6.70 11.67
C PHE A 65 -6.76 -7.48 10.40
N GLU A 66 -5.56 -7.33 9.86
CA GLU A 66 -5.09 -8.06 8.68
C GLU A 66 -5.13 -9.58 8.87
N VAL A 67 -4.60 -10.08 9.98
CA VAL A 67 -4.58 -11.51 10.29
C VAL A 67 -5.99 -12.06 10.58
N PRO A 68 -6.82 -11.43 11.44
CA PRO A 68 -8.20 -11.86 11.65
C PRO A 68 -9.04 -11.92 10.39
N THR A 69 -8.94 -10.92 9.51
CA THR A 69 -9.71 -10.87 8.28
C THR A 69 -9.22 -11.85 7.22
N GLY A 70 -7.92 -12.17 7.21
CA GLY A 70 -7.36 -13.26 6.41
C GLY A 70 -7.94 -14.61 6.81
N TRP A 71 -8.03 -14.89 8.12
CA TRP A 71 -8.65 -16.11 8.66
C TRP A 71 -10.14 -16.25 8.27
N LEU A 72 -10.87 -15.14 8.19
CA LEU A 72 -12.25 -15.19 7.70
C LEU A 72 -12.35 -15.72 6.27
N GLY A 73 -11.39 -15.34 5.40
CA GLY A 73 -11.31 -15.85 4.03
C GLY A 73 -11.04 -17.36 3.96
N ASP A 74 -10.21 -17.86 4.86
CA ASP A 74 -9.93 -19.30 4.94
C ASP A 74 -11.17 -20.10 5.37
N ARG A 75 -12.00 -19.50 6.22
CA ARG A 75 -13.20 -20.17 6.77
C ARG A 75 -14.43 -20.07 5.84
N PHE A 76 -14.65 -18.92 5.21
CA PHE A 76 -15.89 -18.62 4.48
C PHE A 76 -15.71 -18.55 2.94
N GLY A 77 -14.48 -18.75 2.45
CA GLY A 77 -14.13 -18.60 1.04
C GLY A 77 -13.87 -17.15 0.65
N ALA A 78 -13.14 -16.99 -0.45
CA ALA A 78 -12.75 -15.66 -0.94
C ALA A 78 -13.92 -14.87 -1.50
N ARG A 79 -14.91 -15.55 -2.14
CA ARG A 79 -16.08 -14.91 -2.77
C ARG A 79 -16.86 -14.04 -1.79
N MET A 80 -17.37 -14.67 -0.73
CA MET A 80 -18.22 -14.00 0.25
C MET A 80 -17.44 -13.04 1.13
N THR A 81 -16.22 -13.40 1.48
CA THR A 81 -15.38 -12.57 2.37
C THR A 81 -15.00 -11.26 1.68
N LEU A 82 -14.57 -11.29 0.41
CA LEU A 82 -14.24 -10.06 -0.34
C LEU A 82 -15.46 -9.16 -0.50
N ILE A 83 -16.64 -9.70 -0.81
CA ILE A 83 -17.86 -8.88 -0.92
C ILE A 83 -18.17 -8.15 0.40
N ARG A 84 -18.14 -8.87 1.53
CA ARG A 84 -18.40 -8.27 2.84
C ARG A 84 -17.39 -7.18 3.19
N ILE A 85 -16.11 -7.44 2.93
CA ILE A 85 -15.01 -6.51 3.16
C ILE A 85 -15.17 -5.26 2.32
N VAL A 86 -15.41 -5.41 0.99
CA VAL A 86 -15.52 -4.28 0.07
C VAL A 86 -16.76 -3.45 0.36
N LEU A 87 -17.92 -4.07 0.62
CA LEU A 87 -19.13 -3.34 1.01
C LEU A 87 -18.95 -2.58 2.33
N TRP A 88 -18.24 -3.19 3.29
CA TRP A 88 -17.94 -2.56 4.57
C TRP A 88 -17.11 -1.29 4.36
N TRP A 89 -15.96 -1.38 3.69
CA TRP A 89 -15.14 -0.18 3.52
C TRP A 89 -15.78 0.85 2.59
N SER A 90 -16.51 0.44 1.54
CA SER A 90 -17.26 1.34 0.66
C SER A 90 -18.30 2.16 1.42
N PHE A 91 -18.97 1.53 2.39
CA PHE A 91 -19.89 2.23 3.29
C PHE A 91 -19.16 3.30 4.11
N PHE A 92 -18.02 2.99 4.72
CA PHE A 92 -17.26 3.97 5.51
C PHE A 92 -16.55 5.02 4.65
N THR A 93 -16.18 4.68 3.40
CA THR A 93 -15.74 5.67 2.41
C THR A 93 -16.85 6.70 2.18
N ALA A 94 -18.05 6.27 1.82
CA ALA A 94 -19.17 7.17 1.60
C ALA A 94 -19.60 7.93 2.87
N LEU A 95 -19.55 7.29 4.04
CA LEU A 95 -19.87 7.91 5.33
C LEU A 95 -18.91 9.05 5.68
N THR A 96 -17.63 8.99 5.25
CA THR A 96 -16.69 10.10 5.43
C THR A 96 -17.22 11.40 4.81
N ALA A 97 -17.89 11.31 3.65
CA ALA A 97 -18.46 12.46 2.97
C ALA A 97 -19.69 13.06 3.69
N MET A 98 -20.32 12.32 4.59
CA MET A 98 -21.54 12.75 5.30
C MET A 98 -21.24 13.43 6.64
N ILE A 99 -19.98 13.51 7.03
CA ILE A 99 -19.57 14.18 8.26
C ILE A 99 -19.35 15.67 7.96
N TYR A 100 -19.99 16.53 8.75
CA TYR A 100 -19.86 17.99 8.66
C TYR A 100 -19.30 18.56 9.95
N PRO A 101 -18.50 19.62 9.89
CA PRO A 101 -18.05 20.30 11.08
C PRO A 101 -19.24 20.88 11.88
N SER A 102 -19.06 21.02 13.18
CA SER A 102 -20.04 21.65 14.08
C SER A 102 -19.30 22.62 14.98
N GLU A 103 -19.71 23.87 15.01
CA GLU A 103 -19.07 24.91 15.80
C GLU A 103 -18.98 24.52 17.29
N GLY A 104 -17.78 24.62 17.84
CA GLY A 104 -17.52 24.36 19.26
C GLY A 104 -17.61 22.86 19.68
N SER A 105 -17.80 21.94 18.73
CA SER A 105 -17.92 20.52 19.03
C SER A 105 -16.73 19.71 18.46
N VAL A 106 -16.10 18.90 19.30
CA VAL A 106 -15.08 17.92 18.89
C VAL A 106 -15.67 16.62 18.35
N PHE A 107 -16.99 16.46 18.41
CA PHE A 107 -17.66 15.22 18.02
C PHE A 107 -17.47 14.85 16.53
N PRO A 108 -17.53 15.79 15.56
CA PRO A 108 -17.28 15.45 14.15
C PRO A 108 -15.86 14.93 13.90
N TYR A 109 -14.86 15.49 14.58
CA TYR A 109 -13.48 14.97 14.50
C TYR A 109 -13.38 13.55 15.07
N PHE A 110 -13.97 13.31 16.25
CA PHE A 110 -14.02 11.95 16.82
C PHE A 110 -14.70 10.96 15.88
N LEU A 111 -15.80 11.37 15.23
CA LEU A 111 -16.50 10.53 14.25
C LEU A 111 -15.61 10.23 13.04
N LEU A 112 -14.82 11.21 12.53
CA LEU A 112 -13.83 10.97 11.48
C LEU A 112 -12.80 9.91 11.91
N ILE A 113 -12.28 9.97 13.13
CA ILE A 113 -11.34 8.96 13.67
C ILE A 113 -11.99 7.57 13.67
N VAL A 114 -13.22 7.45 14.17
CA VAL A 114 -13.96 6.18 14.21
C VAL A 114 -14.19 5.63 12.80
N VAL A 115 -14.64 6.48 11.88
CA VAL A 115 -14.88 6.10 10.48
C VAL A 115 -13.58 5.66 9.80
N ARG A 116 -12.46 6.35 10.02
CA ARG A 116 -11.15 5.97 9.49
C ARG A 116 -10.64 4.66 10.08
N PHE A 117 -10.86 4.41 11.36
CA PHE A 117 -10.54 3.14 12.00
C PHE A 117 -11.36 1.99 11.40
N LEU A 118 -12.68 2.16 11.28
CA LEU A 118 -13.58 1.14 10.73
C LEU A 118 -13.34 0.90 9.23
N PHE A 119 -12.97 1.93 8.47
CA PHE A 119 -12.51 1.79 7.11
C PHE A 119 -11.25 0.92 7.03
N GLY A 120 -10.25 1.20 7.86
CA GLY A 120 -8.99 0.43 7.92
C GLY A 120 -9.20 -1.03 8.32
N LEU A 121 -10.10 -1.28 9.30
CA LEU A 121 -10.50 -2.62 9.70
C LEU A 121 -11.09 -3.42 8.52
N GLY A 122 -11.97 -2.80 7.73
CA GLY A 122 -12.55 -3.45 6.55
C GLY A 122 -11.49 -3.73 5.49
N GLU A 123 -10.70 -2.74 5.15
CA GLU A 123 -9.73 -2.86 4.05
C GLU A 123 -8.59 -3.85 4.31
N ALA A 124 -8.25 -4.10 5.59
CA ALA A 124 -7.18 -5.00 6.01
C ALA A 124 -7.28 -6.41 5.42
N GLY A 125 -8.50 -6.89 5.15
CA GLY A 125 -8.74 -8.21 4.59
C GLY A 125 -8.56 -8.35 3.08
N ALA A 126 -8.38 -7.27 2.32
CA ALA A 126 -8.39 -7.31 0.86
C ALA A 126 -7.28 -8.21 0.30
N TYR A 127 -6.02 -7.90 0.60
CA TYR A 127 -4.88 -8.63 0.03
C TYR A 127 -4.75 -10.08 0.51
N PRO A 128 -4.98 -10.43 1.78
CA PRO A 128 -5.06 -11.83 2.21
C PRO A 128 -6.10 -12.64 1.43
N ASN A 129 -7.28 -12.05 1.20
CA ASN A 129 -8.35 -12.74 0.48
C ASN A 129 -8.14 -12.79 -1.04
N ILE A 130 -7.47 -11.81 -1.65
CA ILE A 130 -6.97 -11.90 -3.03
C ILE A 130 -5.94 -13.04 -3.13
N ALA A 131 -5.03 -13.17 -2.17
CA ALA A 131 -4.07 -14.26 -2.14
C ALA A 131 -4.78 -15.64 -2.02
N ARG A 132 -5.87 -15.72 -1.25
CA ARG A 132 -6.72 -16.92 -1.19
C ARG A 132 -7.39 -17.24 -2.52
N ALA A 133 -7.94 -16.22 -3.22
CA ALA A 133 -8.50 -16.41 -4.55
C ALA A 133 -7.44 -16.92 -5.55
N PHE A 134 -6.21 -16.39 -5.48
CA PHE A 134 -5.11 -16.87 -6.32
C PHE A 134 -4.65 -18.29 -5.96
N HIS A 135 -4.71 -18.66 -4.68
CA HIS A 135 -4.46 -20.03 -4.28
C HIS A 135 -5.41 -21.01 -4.97
N ASN A 136 -6.68 -20.63 -5.11
CA ASN A 136 -7.71 -21.47 -5.71
C ASN A 136 -7.64 -21.51 -7.26
N TRP A 137 -7.18 -20.40 -7.90
CA TRP A 137 -7.31 -20.18 -9.34
C TRP A 137 -6.00 -20.22 -10.12
N PHE A 138 -4.85 -20.12 -9.45
CA PHE A 138 -3.56 -20.07 -10.15
C PHE A 138 -2.67 -21.26 -9.81
N PRO A 139 -2.01 -21.88 -10.83
CA PRO A 139 -0.95 -22.83 -10.58
C PRO A 139 0.20 -22.15 -9.83
N TYR A 140 0.94 -22.92 -9.06
CA TYR A 140 1.98 -22.40 -8.16
C TYR A 140 3.00 -21.46 -8.84
N ASN A 141 3.42 -21.81 -10.06
CA ASN A 141 4.41 -21.05 -10.84
C ASN A 141 3.90 -19.70 -11.38
N GLU A 142 2.59 -19.48 -11.47
CA GLU A 142 2.00 -18.21 -11.94
C GLU A 142 1.59 -17.27 -10.80
N ARG A 143 1.55 -17.73 -9.55
CA ARG A 143 1.08 -16.94 -8.39
C ARG A 143 1.95 -15.72 -8.12
N GLY A 144 3.27 -15.81 -8.37
CA GLY A 144 4.20 -14.67 -8.22
C GLY A 144 3.88 -13.55 -9.20
N PHE A 145 3.67 -13.90 -10.48
CA PHE A 145 3.25 -12.95 -11.51
C PHE A 145 1.91 -12.29 -11.15
N ALA A 146 0.91 -13.09 -10.74
CA ALA A 146 -0.41 -12.57 -10.39
C ALA A 146 -0.34 -11.56 -9.22
N LYS A 147 0.44 -11.86 -8.17
CA LYS A 147 0.67 -10.93 -7.06
C LYS A 147 1.37 -9.65 -7.52
N GLY A 148 2.41 -9.77 -8.35
CA GLY A 148 3.12 -8.61 -8.90
C GLY A 148 2.21 -7.69 -9.71
N ALA A 149 1.33 -8.26 -10.54
CA ALA A 149 0.37 -7.50 -11.34
C ALA A 149 -0.64 -6.73 -10.46
N VAL A 150 -1.12 -7.33 -9.37
CA VAL A 150 -2.02 -6.66 -8.40
C VAL A 150 -1.33 -5.48 -7.72
N TRP A 151 -0.09 -5.64 -7.27
CA TRP A 151 0.67 -4.54 -6.67
C TRP A 151 0.95 -3.41 -7.65
N MET A 152 1.34 -3.75 -8.89
CA MET A 152 1.54 -2.76 -9.96
C MET A 152 0.25 -1.99 -10.24
N ALA A 153 -0.90 -2.68 -10.38
CA ALA A 153 -2.18 -2.05 -10.65
C ALA A 153 -2.59 -1.07 -9.55
N GLY A 154 -2.40 -1.45 -8.28
CA GLY A 154 -2.66 -0.57 -7.14
C GLY A 154 -1.76 0.67 -7.15
N ARG A 155 -0.43 0.51 -7.33
CA ARG A 155 0.51 1.64 -7.42
C ARG A 155 0.16 2.59 -8.56
N PHE A 156 -0.13 2.04 -9.74
CA PHE A 156 -0.53 2.82 -10.90
C PHE A 156 -1.79 3.64 -10.62
N ALA A 157 -2.84 3.00 -10.07
CA ALA A 157 -4.07 3.70 -9.71
C ALA A 157 -3.83 4.77 -8.63
N GLY A 158 -3.01 4.47 -7.62
CA GLY A 158 -2.59 5.45 -6.62
C GLY A 158 -1.93 6.69 -7.23
N GLY A 159 -1.03 6.48 -8.21
CA GLY A 159 -0.40 7.58 -8.94
C GLY A 159 -1.37 8.40 -9.79
N MET A 160 -2.42 7.77 -10.32
CA MET A 160 -3.47 8.45 -11.07
C MET A 160 -4.51 9.13 -10.20
N THR A 161 -4.57 8.80 -8.90
CA THR A 161 -5.65 9.26 -8.01
C THR A 161 -5.71 10.77 -7.89
N ALA A 162 -4.57 11.45 -7.76
CA ALA A 162 -4.54 12.90 -7.66
C ALA A 162 -5.19 13.58 -8.87
N PHE A 163 -4.95 13.08 -10.09
CA PHE A 163 -5.61 13.57 -11.30
C PHE A 163 -7.13 13.38 -11.24
N VAL A 164 -7.57 12.19 -10.84
CA VAL A 164 -9.00 11.86 -10.77
C VAL A 164 -9.69 12.71 -9.70
N VAL A 165 -9.08 12.83 -8.51
CA VAL A 165 -9.63 13.62 -7.40
C VAL A 165 -9.73 15.09 -7.78
N TYR A 166 -8.67 15.68 -8.34
CA TYR A 166 -8.69 17.07 -8.77
C TYR A 166 -9.74 17.30 -9.88
N ALA A 167 -9.87 16.37 -10.84
CA ALA A 167 -10.90 16.46 -11.88
C ALA A 167 -12.33 16.41 -11.31
N LEU A 168 -12.56 15.60 -10.26
CA LEU A 168 -13.86 15.51 -9.59
C LEU A 168 -14.18 16.70 -8.68
N MET A 169 -13.15 17.35 -8.13
CA MET A 169 -13.29 18.51 -7.26
C MET A 169 -13.39 19.83 -8.01
N TYR A 170 -13.08 19.81 -9.31
CA TYR A 170 -13.04 21.01 -10.14
C TYR A 170 -14.45 21.56 -10.39
N GLU A 171 -14.67 22.83 -10.05
CA GLU A 171 -15.86 23.58 -10.43
C GLU A 171 -15.47 24.97 -10.94
N THR A 172 -16.03 25.36 -12.09
CA THR A 172 -15.89 26.71 -12.63
C THR A 172 -17.04 27.56 -12.14
N THR A 173 -16.76 28.52 -11.26
CA THR A 173 -17.74 29.52 -10.84
C THR A 173 -17.52 30.84 -11.56
N THR A 174 -18.51 31.77 -11.53
CA THR A 174 -18.40 33.13 -12.09
C THR A 174 -17.25 33.93 -11.48
N ASP A 175 -16.85 33.62 -10.25
CA ASP A 175 -15.78 34.30 -9.49
C ASP A 175 -14.41 33.63 -9.59
N GLY A 176 -14.27 32.59 -10.43
CA GLY A 176 -13.05 31.80 -10.56
C GLY A 176 -13.27 30.31 -10.32
N VAL A 177 -12.18 29.56 -10.12
CA VAL A 177 -12.23 28.12 -9.86
C VAL A 177 -12.26 27.87 -8.36
N LYS A 178 -13.27 27.13 -7.89
CA LYS A 178 -13.34 26.62 -6.54
C LYS A 178 -13.17 25.10 -6.51
N MET A 179 -12.33 24.63 -5.58
CA MET A 179 -12.12 23.19 -5.32
C MET A 179 -12.91 22.80 -4.06
N GLU A 180 -14.26 22.77 -4.18
CA GLU A 180 -15.14 22.61 -3.01
C GLU A 180 -15.77 21.22 -2.88
N HIS A 181 -15.82 20.42 -3.95
CA HIS A 181 -16.64 19.21 -3.96
C HIS A 181 -15.90 17.92 -3.57
N TRP A 182 -14.97 17.99 -2.61
CA TRP A 182 -14.19 16.81 -2.18
C TRP A 182 -15.07 15.64 -1.70
N ARG A 183 -16.28 15.91 -1.19
CA ARG A 183 -17.23 14.89 -0.76
C ARG A 183 -17.70 13.98 -1.90
N HIS A 184 -17.82 14.53 -3.12
CA HIS A 184 -18.19 13.74 -4.30
C HIS A 184 -17.20 12.62 -4.58
N CYS A 185 -15.90 12.82 -4.33
CA CYS A 185 -14.88 11.79 -4.50
C CYS A 185 -15.20 10.54 -3.66
N PHE A 186 -15.58 10.74 -2.39
CA PHE A 186 -15.88 9.62 -1.49
C PHE A 186 -17.16 8.88 -1.85
N PHE A 187 -18.19 9.58 -2.34
CA PHE A 187 -19.40 8.91 -2.85
C PHE A 187 -19.11 8.10 -4.11
N ILE A 188 -18.36 8.66 -5.05
CA ILE A 188 -18.00 7.98 -6.30
C ILE A 188 -17.14 6.75 -6.01
N PHE A 189 -16.11 6.88 -5.18
CA PHE A 189 -15.18 5.76 -4.89
C PHE A 189 -15.88 4.68 -4.05
N GLY A 190 -16.67 5.05 -3.05
CA GLY A 190 -17.52 4.10 -2.35
C GLY A 190 -18.48 3.36 -3.29
N GLY A 191 -19.05 4.07 -4.27
CA GLY A 191 -19.90 3.49 -5.32
C GLY A 191 -19.15 2.49 -6.22
N LEU A 192 -17.87 2.78 -6.56
CA LEU A 192 -17.05 1.86 -7.36
C LEU A 192 -16.87 0.51 -6.68
N GLY A 193 -16.66 0.50 -5.34
CA GLY A 193 -16.58 -0.74 -4.59
C GLY A 193 -17.87 -1.56 -4.65
N VAL A 194 -19.03 -0.91 -4.56
CA VAL A 194 -20.32 -1.59 -4.71
C VAL A 194 -20.48 -2.18 -6.12
N VAL A 195 -20.12 -1.43 -7.16
CA VAL A 195 -20.14 -1.90 -8.55
C VAL A 195 -19.23 -3.12 -8.72
N TRP A 196 -18.02 -3.06 -8.16
CA TRP A 196 -17.09 -4.20 -8.17
C TRP A 196 -17.72 -5.43 -7.50
N CYS A 197 -18.38 -5.28 -6.35
CA CYS A 197 -19.05 -6.36 -5.64
C CYS A 197 -20.13 -7.03 -6.47
N ILE A 198 -20.93 -6.26 -7.22
CA ILE A 198 -21.97 -6.78 -8.10
C ILE A 198 -21.36 -7.68 -9.18
N PHE A 199 -20.34 -7.19 -9.89
CA PHE A 199 -19.67 -7.98 -10.92
C PHE A 199 -18.98 -9.21 -10.35
N TRP A 200 -18.27 -9.06 -9.21
CA TRP A 200 -17.62 -10.18 -8.53
C TRP A 200 -18.61 -11.25 -8.09
N TRP A 201 -19.75 -10.87 -7.54
CA TRP A 201 -20.81 -11.79 -7.12
C TRP A 201 -21.30 -12.68 -8.27
N PHE A 202 -21.57 -12.14 -9.42
CA PHE A 202 -22.06 -12.90 -10.56
C PHE A 202 -20.98 -13.68 -11.30
N TRP A 203 -19.75 -13.20 -11.26
CA TRP A 203 -18.69 -13.78 -12.09
C TRP A 203 -17.80 -14.78 -11.34
N TYR A 204 -17.41 -14.52 -10.10
CA TYR A 204 -16.42 -15.34 -9.39
C TYR A 204 -17.05 -16.56 -8.69
N GLN A 205 -16.35 -17.68 -8.73
CA GLN A 205 -16.62 -18.92 -7.97
C GLN A 205 -15.34 -19.32 -7.21
N ASP A 206 -15.48 -19.81 -5.99
CA ASP A 206 -14.32 -20.24 -5.19
C ASP A 206 -13.64 -21.50 -5.78
N ASN A 207 -14.41 -22.38 -6.44
CA ASN A 207 -13.91 -23.58 -7.09
C ASN A 207 -13.90 -23.38 -8.61
N PRO A 208 -12.71 -23.45 -9.28
CA PRO A 208 -12.59 -23.32 -10.72
C PRO A 208 -13.45 -24.31 -11.52
N ALA A 209 -13.64 -25.54 -10.99
CA ALA A 209 -14.42 -26.58 -11.66
C ALA A 209 -15.92 -26.26 -11.76
N GLU A 210 -16.44 -25.36 -10.92
CA GLU A 210 -17.84 -24.93 -10.92
C GLU A 210 -18.11 -23.75 -11.84
N LYS A 211 -17.05 -23.16 -12.40
CA LYS A 211 -17.17 -21.97 -13.27
C LYS A 211 -17.41 -22.36 -14.71
N ALA A 212 -18.50 -21.85 -15.28
CA ALA A 212 -18.76 -21.99 -16.71
C ALA A 212 -17.61 -21.39 -17.55
N GLY A 213 -17.18 -22.10 -18.59
CA GLY A 213 -16.09 -21.70 -19.48
C GLY A 213 -14.68 -22.16 -19.04
N VAL A 214 -14.55 -22.81 -17.90
CA VAL A 214 -13.30 -23.48 -17.49
C VAL A 214 -13.34 -24.91 -17.97
N ASN A 215 -12.36 -25.31 -18.80
CA ASN A 215 -12.25 -26.70 -19.27
C ASN A 215 -11.43 -27.58 -18.32
N ALA A 216 -11.54 -28.91 -18.52
CA ALA A 216 -10.83 -29.88 -17.69
C ALA A 216 -9.29 -29.69 -17.71
N ALA A 217 -8.75 -29.22 -18.84
CA ALA A 217 -7.32 -28.94 -18.98
C ALA A 217 -6.85 -27.76 -18.09
N GLU A 218 -7.65 -26.69 -17.95
CA GLU A 218 -7.33 -25.59 -17.05
C GLU A 218 -7.47 -26.00 -15.58
N VAL A 219 -8.50 -26.79 -15.23
CA VAL A 219 -8.64 -27.36 -13.87
C VAL A 219 -7.43 -28.22 -13.53
N ALA A 220 -7.00 -29.09 -14.43
CA ALA A 220 -5.82 -29.94 -14.24
C ALA A 220 -4.54 -29.11 -14.09
N LEU A 221 -4.38 -28.04 -14.88
CA LEU A 221 -3.25 -27.11 -14.77
C LEU A 221 -3.21 -26.42 -13.39
N ILE A 222 -4.34 -25.94 -12.89
CA ILE A 222 -4.45 -25.28 -11.60
C ILE A 222 -4.14 -26.26 -10.46
N GLN A 223 -4.68 -27.47 -10.52
CA GLN A 223 -4.53 -28.51 -9.49
C GLN A 223 -3.20 -29.25 -9.55
N GLY A 224 -2.57 -29.33 -10.72
CA GLY A 224 -1.34 -30.11 -10.95
C GLY A 224 -0.09 -29.59 -10.22
N GLY A 225 -0.14 -28.39 -9.65
CA GLY A 225 0.94 -27.81 -8.86
C GLY A 225 0.72 -27.81 -7.34
N VAL A 226 -0.40 -28.36 -6.87
CA VAL A 226 -0.75 -28.34 -5.44
C VAL A 226 -0.48 -29.71 -4.84
N ALA A 227 0.65 -29.88 -4.17
CA ALA A 227 0.79 -30.97 -3.21
C ALA A 227 -0.33 -30.80 -2.15
N LYS A 228 -1.29 -31.74 -2.12
CA LYS A 228 -2.31 -31.80 -1.07
C LYS A 228 -1.64 -32.12 0.27
N HIS A 229 -1.11 -31.09 0.93
CA HIS A 229 -0.77 -31.23 2.34
C HIS A 229 -2.07 -31.20 3.14
N THR A 230 -2.55 -32.37 3.52
CA THR A 230 -3.76 -32.58 4.33
C THR A 230 -3.50 -32.34 5.82
N ASP A 231 -2.26 -32.17 6.23
CA ASP A 231 -1.88 -32.01 7.62
C ASP A 231 -2.21 -30.60 8.13
N LYS A 232 -2.90 -30.55 9.28
CA LYS A 232 -3.13 -29.29 9.98
C LYS A 232 -1.80 -28.62 10.30
N LEU A 233 -1.58 -27.43 9.72
CA LEU A 233 -0.38 -26.65 9.91
C LEU A 233 -0.31 -26.16 11.37
N VAL A 234 0.47 -26.83 12.20
CA VAL A 234 0.78 -26.35 13.55
C VAL A 234 1.91 -25.32 13.41
N VAL A 235 1.60 -24.07 13.76
CA VAL A 235 2.53 -22.95 13.63
C VAL A 235 3.53 -22.95 14.78
N PRO A 236 4.84 -23.04 14.53
CA PRO A 236 5.85 -23.04 15.58
C PRO A 236 6.15 -21.61 16.05
N TRP A 237 5.20 -20.94 16.69
CA TRP A 237 5.33 -19.55 17.14
C TRP A 237 6.60 -19.27 17.94
N GLY A 238 7.01 -20.24 18.78
CA GLY A 238 8.22 -20.10 19.57
C GLY A 238 9.49 -20.01 18.74
N LYS A 239 9.58 -20.72 17.60
CA LYS A 239 10.71 -20.64 16.67
C LYS A 239 10.64 -19.38 15.81
N LEU A 240 9.44 -19.05 15.32
CA LEU A 240 9.18 -17.85 14.51
C LEU A 240 9.58 -16.59 15.27
N LEU A 241 9.07 -16.39 16.49
CA LEU A 241 9.34 -15.19 17.29
C LEU A 241 10.79 -15.10 17.81
N LYS A 242 11.52 -16.21 17.87
CA LYS A 242 12.96 -16.23 18.19
C LYS A 242 13.86 -16.02 16.97
N SER A 243 13.31 -16.03 15.76
CA SER A 243 14.09 -15.91 14.53
C SER A 243 14.61 -14.49 14.34
N LYS A 244 15.94 -14.33 14.31
CA LYS A 244 16.62 -13.07 13.99
C LYS A 244 16.23 -12.58 12.59
N ASN A 245 16.15 -13.47 11.61
CA ASN A 245 15.80 -13.14 10.23
C ASN A 245 14.37 -12.58 10.12
N LEU A 246 13.40 -13.13 10.88
CA LEU A 246 12.05 -12.59 10.92
C LEU A 246 12.05 -11.14 11.40
N TRP A 247 12.70 -10.84 12.52
CA TRP A 247 12.71 -9.48 13.08
C TRP A 247 13.52 -8.49 12.26
N LEU A 248 14.59 -8.91 11.59
CA LEU A 248 15.31 -8.07 10.62
C LEU A 248 14.44 -7.71 9.43
N LEU A 249 13.68 -8.69 8.90
CA LEU A 249 12.75 -8.48 7.80
C LEU A 249 11.59 -7.56 8.22
N CYS A 250 11.01 -7.79 9.40
CA CYS A 250 9.97 -6.94 9.98
C CYS A 250 10.47 -5.51 10.23
N GLY A 251 11.66 -5.34 10.82
CA GLY A 251 12.25 -4.03 11.09
C GLY A 251 12.58 -3.25 9.82
N MET A 252 13.11 -3.93 8.82
CA MET A 252 13.33 -3.34 7.50
C MET A 252 12.01 -2.83 6.91
N TYR A 253 10.97 -3.67 6.92
CA TYR A 253 9.68 -3.32 6.31
C TYR A 253 8.93 -2.25 7.09
N PHE A 254 9.10 -2.20 8.43
CA PHE A 254 8.63 -1.10 9.28
C PHE A 254 9.24 0.24 8.85
N CYS A 255 10.56 0.29 8.70
CA CYS A 255 11.27 1.50 8.29
C CYS A 255 10.91 1.92 6.86
N ALA A 256 10.81 0.96 5.93
CA ALA A 256 10.40 1.21 4.56
C ALA A 256 8.97 1.76 4.48
N ALA A 257 8.02 1.18 5.23
CA ALA A 257 6.65 1.67 5.28
C ALA A 257 6.55 3.03 5.95
N TYR A 258 7.32 3.29 7.03
CA TYR A 258 7.37 4.59 7.69
C TYR A 258 7.70 5.72 6.70
N GLY A 259 8.74 5.57 5.88
CA GLY A 259 9.11 6.56 4.87
C GLY A 259 8.14 6.59 3.67
N TRP A 260 7.60 5.44 3.28
CA TRP A 260 6.69 5.35 2.13
C TRP A 260 5.34 6.07 2.35
N TYR A 261 4.86 6.12 3.61
CA TYR A 261 3.60 6.79 3.93
C TYR A 261 3.61 8.29 3.61
N LEU A 262 4.79 8.96 3.51
CA LEU A 262 4.87 10.31 2.98
C LEU A 262 4.11 10.46 1.66
N ASN A 263 4.33 9.53 0.72
CA ASN A 263 3.82 9.65 -0.66
C ASN A 263 2.29 9.63 -0.75
N ILE A 264 1.62 8.92 0.15
CA ILE A 264 0.17 8.76 0.11
C ILE A 264 -0.59 9.64 1.10
N THR A 265 0.10 10.21 2.10
CA THR A 265 -0.55 10.96 3.19
C THR A 265 -0.20 12.43 3.21
N PHE A 266 1.09 12.75 3.19
CA PHE A 266 1.56 14.11 3.46
C PHE A 266 2.01 14.87 2.22
N LEU A 267 2.43 14.18 1.16
CA LEU A 267 2.97 14.83 -0.03
C LEU A 267 1.98 15.81 -0.69
N PRO A 268 0.68 15.50 -0.87
CA PRO A 268 -0.26 16.47 -1.42
C PRO A 268 -0.36 17.73 -0.56
N GLY A 269 -0.40 17.57 0.77
CA GLY A 269 -0.42 18.71 1.70
C GLY A 269 0.85 19.57 1.62
N TYR A 270 2.02 18.93 1.58
CA TYR A 270 3.29 19.62 1.41
C TYR A 270 3.34 20.43 0.10
N LEU A 271 2.88 19.84 -1.00
CA LEU A 271 2.83 20.54 -2.30
C LEU A 271 1.90 21.76 -2.30
N LYS A 272 0.77 21.66 -1.60
CA LYS A 272 -0.14 22.79 -1.40
C LYS A 272 0.50 23.90 -0.58
N ASP A 273 1.20 23.57 0.51
CA ASP A 273 1.95 24.53 1.32
C ASP A 273 3.02 25.27 0.50
N GLN A 274 3.68 24.58 -0.45
CA GLN A 274 4.63 25.18 -1.39
C GLN A 274 3.98 26.05 -2.48
N GLY A 275 2.66 26.22 -2.46
CA GLY A 275 1.94 27.12 -3.37
C GLY A 275 1.74 26.58 -4.78
N ILE A 276 1.95 25.30 -5.01
CA ILE A 276 1.79 24.69 -6.33
C ILE A 276 0.33 24.72 -6.81
N GLU A 277 -0.61 24.78 -5.86
CA GLU A 277 -2.06 24.93 -6.12
C GLU A 277 -2.52 26.39 -6.10
N LYS A 278 -1.64 27.37 -5.85
CA LYS A 278 -1.99 28.80 -5.83
C LYS A 278 -1.98 29.37 -7.24
N GLY A 279 -3.15 29.50 -7.82
CA GLY A 279 -3.35 30.20 -9.10
C GLY A 279 -4.80 30.06 -9.54
N ASP A 280 -5.29 30.98 -10.37
CA ASP A 280 -6.56 30.85 -11.11
C ASP A 280 -6.47 29.59 -11.99
N VAL A 281 -6.84 28.45 -11.42
CA VAL A 281 -6.73 27.15 -12.06
C VAL A 281 -7.89 27.00 -13.05
N LYS A 282 -7.74 27.58 -14.23
CA LYS A 282 -8.39 27.06 -15.43
C LYS A 282 -7.77 25.70 -15.72
N TRP A 283 -8.42 24.80 -16.46
CA TRP A 283 -7.86 23.53 -16.97
C TRP A 283 -6.48 23.77 -17.66
N THR A 284 -5.56 24.36 -16.91
CA THR A 284 -4.27 24.85 -17.31
C THR A 284 -3.23 23.80 -16.99
N ALA A 285 -2.06 23.96 -17.56
CA ALA A 285 -0.89 23.14 -17.27
C ALA A 285 -0.65 22.93 -15.76
N GLN A 286 -1.02 23.90 -14.89
CA GLN A 286 -0.84 23.82 -13.44
C GLN A 286 -1.65 22.71 -12.76
N PHE A 287 -2.89 22.46 -13.18
CA PHE A 287 -3.73 21.37 -12.67
C PHE A 287 -3.10 20.00 -12.97
N TRP A 288 -2.72 19.78 -14.23
CA TRP A 288 -2.06 18.55 -14.63
C TRP A 288 -0.70 18.38 -13.95
N MET A 289 0.00 19.50 -13.70
CA MET A 289 1.27 19.50 -12.99
C MET A 289 1.14 19.13 -11.52
N ALA A 290 0.15 19.67 -10.81
CA ALA A 290 -0.11 19.31 -9.41
C ALA A 290 -0.46 17.82 -9.27
N GLY A 291 -1.34 17.31 -10.13
CA GLY A 291 -1.67 15.89 -10.19
C GLY A 291 -0.48 15.01 -10.51
N LEU A 292 0.36 15.42 -11.48
CA LEU A 292 1.59 14.72 -11.84
C LEU A 292 2.57 14.71 -10.67
N MET A 293 2.82 15.84 -10.03
CA MET A 293 3.75 15.94 -8.90
C MET A 293 3.32 15.05 -7.73
N ALA A 294 2.03 15.06 -7.38
CA ALA A 294 1.52 14.21 -6.31
C ALA A 294 1.54 12.71 -6.66
N GLY A 295 1.27 12.37 -7.93
CA GLY A 295 1.17 10.99 -8.40
C GLY A 295 2.50 10.36 -8.83
N LEU A 296 3.50 11.18 -9.21
CA LEU A 296 4.76 10.73 -9.81
C LEU A 296 5.51 9.67 -8.98
N PRO A 297 5.63 9.78 -7.65
CA PRO A 297 6.30 8.76 -6.86
C PRO A 297 5.66 7.37 -6.99
N LEU A 298 4.33 7.30 -6.98
CA LEU A 298 3.61 6.04 -7.11
C LEU A 298 3.64 5.48 -8.55
N LEU A 299 3.56 6.35 -9.57
CA LEU A 299 3.68 5.94 -10.97
C LEU A 299 5.07 5.34 -11.26
N VAL A 300 6.12 5.99 -10.81
CA VAL A 300 7.49 5.50 -10.97
C VAL A 300 7.71 4.24 -10.13
N GLY A 301 7.15 4.18 -8.91
CA GLY A 301 7.14 3.02 -8.03
C GLY A 301 6.46 1.80 -8.67
N SER A 302 5.40 1.98 -9.44
CA SER A 302 4.70 0.88 -10.12
C SER A 302 5.60 0.11 -11.08
N VAL A 303 6.45 0.82 -11.83
CA VAL A 303 7.42 0.23 -12.76
C VAL A 303 8.54 -0.47 -11.98
N SER A 304 9.03 0.15 -10.92
CA SER A 304 10.17 -0.37 -10.16
C SER A 304 9.84 -1.65 -9.39
N CYS A 305 8.60 -1.83 -8.94
CA CYS A 305 8.15 -3.08 -8.32
C CYS A 305 8.38 -4.30 -9.23
N LEU A 306 8.05 -4.17 -10.52
CA LEU A 306 8.27 -5.24 -11.50
C LEU A 306 9.77 -5.46 -11.77
N LEU A 307 10.51 -4.36 -11.97
CA LEU A 307 11.95 -4.41 -12.21
C LEU A 307 12.69 -5.07 -11.05
N GLY A 308 12.35 -4.73 -9.82
CA GLY A 308 12.99 -5.27 -8.62
C GLY A 308 12.81 -6.78 -8.49
N GLY A 309 11.61 -7.29 -8.76
CA GLY A 309 11.35 -8.73 -8.81
C GLY A 309 12.18 -9.42 -9.89
N TYR A 310 12.15 -8.89 -11.12
CA TYR A 310 12.89 -9.44 -12.25
C TYR A 310 14.41 -9.45 -11.99
N LEU A 311 14.98 -8.33 -11.56
CA LEU A 311 16.42 -8.20 -11.33
C LEU A 311 16.92 -9.13 -10.21
N THR A 312 16.16 -9.26 -9.14
CA THR A 312 16.47 -10.17 -8.03
C THR A 312 16.50 -11.61 -8.49
N ASP A 313 15.49 -12.05 -9.24
CA ASP A 313 15.41 -13.43 -9.74
C ASP A 313 16.45 -13.70 -10.83
N TRP A 314 16.72 -12.72 -11.71
CA TRP A 314 17.78 -12.81 -12.71
C TRP A 314 19.16 -13.01 -12.06
N PHE A 315 19.46 -12.21 -11.00
CA PHE A 315 20.73 -12.33 -10.27
C PHE A 315 20.88 -13.72 -9.64
N ILE A 316 19.84 -14.21 -8.96
CA ILE A 316 19.86 -15.54 -8.33
C ILE A 316 20.03 -16.66 -9.36
N LYS A 317 19.32 -16.58 -10.50
CA LYS A 317 19.47 -17.56 -11.58
C LYS A 317 20.88 -17.58 -12.15
N ARG A 318 21.57 -16.44 -12.19
CA ARG A 318 22.93 -16.33 -12.74
C ARG A 318 24.01 -16.74 -11.76
N THR A 319 23.86 -16.43 -10.46
CA THR A 319 24.89 -16.63 -9.44
C THR A 319 24.66 -17.86 -8.56
N GLY A 320 23.43 -18.35 -8.47
CA GLY A 320 23.02 -19.39 -7.52
C GLY A 320 22.91 -18.90 -6.07
N ASP A 321 23.22 -17.61 -5.79
CA ASP A 321 23.30 -17.08 -4.44
C ASP A 321 22.02 -16.34 -4.03
N VAL A 322 21.14 -17.03 -3.31
CA VAL A 322 19.89 -16.47 -2.80
C VAL A 322 20.14 -15.36 -1.78
N LYS A 323 21.11 -15.51 -0.91
CA LYS A 323 21.45 -14.54 0.13
C LYS A 323 21.79 -13.18 -0.46
N TRP A 324 22.78 -13.15 -1.38
CA TRP A 324 23.18 -11.91 -2.03
C TRP A 324 22.15 -11.41 -3.03
N GLY A 325 21.42 -12.30 -3.68
CA GLY A 325 20.31 -11.92 -4.57
C GLY A 325 19.20 -11.12 -3.88
N ARG A 326 18.92 -11.38 -2.61
CA ARG A 326 17.95 -10.59 -1.83
C ARG A 326 18.60 -9.37 -1.18
N ARG A 327 19.74 -9.57 -0.54
CA ARG A 327 20.46 -8.54 0.22
C ARG A 327 20.93 -7.38 -0.64
N LEU A 328 21.54 -7.63 -1.80
CA LEU A 328 22.12 -6.61 -2.66
C LEU A 328 21.08 -5.57 -3.09
N PHE A 329 19.93 -6.05 -3.62
CA PHE A 329 18.87 -5.15 -4.07
C PHE A 329 18.19 -4.42 -2.92
N GLY A 330 18.07 -5.07 -1.75
CA GLY A 330 17.57 -4.44 -0.53
C GLY A 330 18.50 -3.32 -0.03
N VAL A 331 19.80 -3.58 0.07
CA VAL A 331 20.80 -2.60 0.51
C VAL A 331 20.89 -1.42 -0.46
N ILE A 332 21.09 -1.69 -1.77
CA ILE A 332 21.22 -0.62 -2.77
C ILE A 332 19.94 0.20 -2.84
N GLY A 333 18.76 -0.44 -2.90
CA GLY A 333 17.48 0.24 -2.99
C GLY A 333 17.26 1.20 -1.82
N HIS A 334 17.37 0.72 -0.58
CA HIS A 334 17.16 1.60 0.57
C HIS A 334 18.28 2.61 0.79
N ALA A 335 19.54 2.31 0.44
CA ALA A 335 20.63 3.29 0.51
C ALA A 335 20.43 4.46 -0.45
N LEU A 336 20.06 4.18 -1.69
CA LEU A 336 19.78 5.22 -2.68
C LEU A 336 18.48 5.96 -2.34
N CYS A 337 17.47 5.28 -1.79
CA CYS A 337 16.28 5.93 -1.26
C CYS A 337 16.62 6.93 -0.13
N ALA A 338 17.41 6.52 0.87
CA ALA A 338 17.87 7.41 1.95
C ALA A 338 18.65 8.61 1.40
N THR A 339 19.55 8.37 0.45
CA THR A 339 20.33 9.43 -0.22
C THR A 339 19.42 10.44 -0.90
N CYS A 340 18.39 9.99 -1.62
CA CYS A 340 17.41 10.89 -2.26
C CYS A 340 16.69 11.76 -1.23
N PHE A 341 16.28 11.22 -0.08
CA PHE A 341 15.64 12.00 0.99
C PHE A 341 16.59 13.07 1.54
N PHE A 342 17.84 12.73 1.85
CA PHE A 342 18.79 13.71 2.38
C PHE A 342 19.16 14.79 1.35
N VAL A 343 19.28 14.41 0.08
CA VAL A 343 19.54 15.37 -1.00
C VAL A 343 18.32 16.28 -1.25
N ALA A 344 17.09 15.75 -1.10
CA ALA A 344 15.87 16.52 -1.28
C ALA A 344 15.78 17.73 -0.36
N ILE A 345 16.40 17.69 0.84
CA ILE A 345 16.43 18.82 1.78
C ILE A 345 17.03 20.07 1.13
N PHE A 346 18.07 19.93 0.32
CA PHE A 346 18.74 21.05 -0.33
C PHE A 346 17.91 21.66 -1.47
N PHE A 347 16.87 20.96 -1.93
CA PHE A 347 16.02 21.38 -3.04
C PHE A 347 14.58 21.67 -2.65
N MET A 348 14.26 21.80 -1.37
CA MET A 348 12.89 22.08 -0.89
C MET A 348 12.27 23.33 -1.51
N LYS A 349 13.09 24.34 -1.85
CA LYS A 349 12.64 25.59 -2.52
C LYS A 349 12.43 25.43 -4.03
N ASN A 350 12.83 24.30 -4.62
CA ASN A 350 12.58 23.96 -6.02
C ASN A 350 11.63 22.75 -6.10
N PRO A 351 10.30 22.98 -6.24
CA PRO A 351 9.32 21.90 -6.19
C PRO A 351 9.57 20.79 -7.20
N TRP A 352 10.05 21.11 -8.39
CA TRP A 352 10.33 20.12 -9.44
C TRP A 352 11.49 19.19 -9.07
N MET A 353 12.59 19.76 -8.58
CA MET A 353 13.73 18.96 -8.18
C MET A 353 13.39 18.13 -6.92
N PHE A 354 12.67 18.72 -5.98
CA PHE A 354 12.19 18.01 -4.79
C PHE A 354 11.34 16.79 -5.17
N ILE A 355 10.30 16.98 -5.99
CA ILE A 355 9.43 15.89 -6.44
C ILE A 355 10.19 14.85 -7.26
N PHE A 356 11.11 15.25 -8.13
CA PHE A 356 11.96 14.32 -8.86
C PHE A 356 12.76 13.43 -7.89
N LEU A 357 13.35 14.00 -6.85
CA LEU A 357 14.10 13.25 -5.83
C LEU A 357 13.19 12.33 -5.02
N ILE A 358 12.00 12.79 -4.63
CA ILE A 358 11.03 11.94 -3.91
C ILE A 358 10.50 10.81 -4.80
N ALA A 359 10.23 11.07 -6.08
CA ALA A 359 9.85 10.04 -7.03
C ALA A 359 10.97 9.00 -7.25
N PHE A 360 12.21 9.48 -7.28
CA PHE A 360 13.37 8.61 -7.41
C PHE A 360 13.64 7.82 -6.12
N ALA A 361 13.37 8.41 -4.94
CA ALA A 361 13.34 7.69 -3.68
C ALA A 361 12.28 6.57 -3.68
N ALA A 362 11.07 6.87 -4.17
CA ALA A 362 10.00 5.88 -4.30
C ALA A 362 10.39 4.75 -5.28
N PHE A 363 11.05 5.06 -6.40
CA PHE A 363 11.60 4.06 -7.30
C PHE A 363 12.52 3.08 -6.56
N TRP A 364 13.49 3.59 -5.83
CA TRP A 364 14.46 2.76 -5.12
C TRP A 364 13.82 1.97 -3.98
N ASN A 365 12.89 2.57 -3.24
CA ASN A 365 12.12 1.86 -2.21
C ASN A 365 11.32 0.70 -2.81
N ASP A 366 10.56 0.94 -3.87
CA ASP A 366 9.67 -0.05 -4.45
C ASP A 366 10.43 -1.14 -5.22
N LEU A 367 11.65 -0.87 -5.69
CA LEU A 367 12.55 -1.88 -6.24
C LEU A 367 12.91 -2.97 -5.21
N THR A 368 12.92 -2.64 -3.92
CA THR A 368 13.20 -3.62 -2.85
C THR A 368 12.03 -4.57 -2.58
N MET A 369 10.80 -4.23 -3.04
CA MET A 369 9.60 -5.02 -2.77
C MET A 369 9.71 -6.47 -3.25
N GLY A 370 10.26 -6.69 -4.46
CA GLY A 370 10.50 -8.04 -4.98
C GLY A 370 11.38 -8.87 -4.05
N ALA A 371 12.48 -8.28 -3.56
CA ALA A 371 13.39 -8.94 -2.63
C ALA A 371 12.73 -9.20 -1.27
N ALA A 372 11.98 -8.24 -0.71
CA ALA A 372 11.32 -8.34 0.60
C ALA A 372 10.27 -9.45 0.62
N TRP A 373 9.34 -9.44 -0.34
CA TRP A 373 8.28 -10.44 -0.40
C TRP A 373 8.78 -11.84 -0.76
N ALA A 374 9.79 -11.94 -1.63
CA ALA A 374 10.43 -13.23 -1.91
C ALA A 374 11.20 -13.77 -0.71
N SER A 375 11.82 -12.90 0.10
CA SER A 375 12.48 -13.30 1.36
C SER A 375 11.52 -13.96 2.34
N CYS A 376 10.23 -13.57 2.35
CA CYS A 376 9.22 -14.26 3.16
C CYS A 376 9.05 -15.73 2.73
N LEU A 377 9.15 -16.01 1.43
CA LEU A 377 9.09 -17.37 0.89
C LEU A 377 10.36 -18.14 1.23
N ASP A 378 11.52 -17.47 1.08
CA ASP A 378 12.84 -18.09 1.28
C ASP A 378 13.05 -18.55 2.73
N ILE A 379 12.75 -17.69 3.72
CA ILE A 379 12.93 -18.03 5.14
C ILE A 379 11.74 -18.74 5.77
N GLY A 380 10.53 -18.52 5.26
CA GLY A 380 9.29 -19.06 5.82
C GLY A 380 8.95 -20.46 5.34
N LYS A 381 9.36 -20.84 4.11
CA LYS A 381 9.03 -22.11 3.47
C LYS A 381 7.52 -22.40 3.59
N ARG A 382 7.13 -23.49 4.26
CA ARG A 382 5.73 -23.85 4.51
C ARG A 382 4.95 -22.81 5.35
N TYR A 383 5.64 -21.95 6.09
CA TYR A 383 5.07 -20.86 6.92
C TYR A 383 5.20 -19.48 6.25
N SER A 384 5.52 -19.42 4.97
CA SER A 384 5.76 -18.17 4.24
C SER A 384 4.63 -17.16 4.32
N GLY A 385 3.37 -17.61 4.35
CA GLY A 385 2.21 -16.75 4.54
C GLY A 385 2.19 -16.06 5.91
N ILE A 386 2.61 -16.77 6.96
CA ILE A 386 2.69 -16.22 8.33
C ILE A 386 3.84 -15.22 8.44
N VAL A 387 5.00 -15.54 7.86
CA VAL A 387 6.15 -14.63 7.81
C VAL A 387 5.78 -13.35 7.07
N ALA A 388 5.11 -13.46 5.92
CA ALA A 388 4.62 -12.32 5.16
C ALA A 388 3.59 -11.49 5.94
N GLY A 389 2.67 -12.14 6.65
CA GLY A 389 1.71 -11.48 7.53
C GLY A 389 2.39 -10.72 8.67
N CYS A 390 3.36 -11.33 9.36
CA CYS A 390 4.15 -10.65 10.40
C CYS A 390 4.89 -9.43 9.84
N MET A 391 5.57 -9.59 8.70
CA MET A 391 6.27 -8.48 8.04
C MET A 391 5.31 -7.34 7.70
N ASN A 392 4.17 -7.63 7.10
CA ASN A 392 3.22 -6.62 6.65
C ASN A 392 2.52 -5.92 7.83
N THR A 393 2.12 -6.68 8.87
CA THR A 393 1.55 -6.10 10.10
C THR A 393 2.52 -5.13 10.77
N VAL A 394 3.79 -5.54 10.97
CA VAL A 394 4.82 -4.67 11.56
C VAL A 394 5.09 -3.47 10.66
N GLY A 395 5.11 -3.64 9.33
CA GLY A 395 5.23 -2.54 8.38
C GLY A 395 4.10 -1.51 8.50
N ASN A 396 2.86 -1.95 8.59
CA ASN A 396 1.72 -1.03 8.76
C ASN A 396 1.76 -0.26 10.09
N LEU A 397 2.35 -0.84 11.17
CA LEU A 397 2.65 -0.10 12.40
C LEU A 397 3.66 1.03 12.15
N GLY A 398 4.65 0.84 11.26
CA GLY A 398 5.54 1.91 10.81
C GLY A 398 4.79 3.05 10.13
N GLY A 399 3.84 2.73 9.25
CA GLY A 399 2.95 3.70 8.62
C GLY A 399 2.06 4.43 9.63
N ALA A 400 1.52 3.73 10.64
CA ALA A 400 0.75 4.34 11.72
C ALA A 400 1.59 5.34 12.53
N LEU A 401 2.83 4.97 12.85
CA LEU A 401 3.75 5.84 13.54
C LEU A 401 4.11 7.08 12.71
N ALA A 402 4.27 6.94 11.39
CA ALA A 402 4.53 8.06 10.48
C ALA A 402 3.43 9.14 10.56
N GLY A 403 2.16 8.73 10.63
CA GLY A 403 1.03 9.63 10.77
C GLY A 403 1.15 10.54 12.01
N ILE A 404 1.27 9.92 13.18
CA ILE A 404 1.38 10.64 14.46
C ILE A 404 2.64 11.53 14.53
N LEU A 405 3.81 10.94 14.22
CA LEU A 405 5.08 11.66 14.40
C LEU A 405 5.18 12.86 13.48
N THR A 406 4.78 12.71 12.21
CA THR A 406 4.82 13.82 11.26
C THR A 406 3.98 15.00 11.73
N GLY A 407 2.73 14.74 12.16
CA GLY A 407 1.85 15.80 12.66
C GLY A 407 2.40 16.48 13.92
N LYS A 408 2.83 15.68 14.92
CA LYS A 408 3.38 16.21 16.17
C LYS A 408 4.66 17.03 15.97
N ILE A 409 5.53 16.64 15.04
CA ILE A 409 6.75 17.37 14.73
C ILE A 409 6.40 18.71 14.12
N LEU A 410 5.42 18.79 13.22
CA LEU A 410 4.98 20.03 12.63
C LEU A 410 4.36 20.95 13.68
N ASP A 411 3.46 20.44 14.51
CA ASP A 411 2.84 21.23 15.60
C ASP A 411 3.87 21.69 16.63
N TRP A 412 4.86 20.86 16.95
CA TRP A 412 5.92 21.24 17.89
C TRP A 412 6.79 22.39 17.38
N HIS A 413 7.07 22.44 16.07
CA HIS A 413 7.84 23.54 15.47
C HIS A 413 7.02 24.82 15.33
N THR A 414 5.74 24.70 14.96
CA THR A 414 4.87 25.86 14.76
C THR A 414 4.37 26.43 16.08
N GLY A 415 4.18 25.61 17.11
CA GLY A 415 3.76 26.01 18.45
C GLY A 415 2.56 26.96 18.43
N ASP A 416 2.66 28.06 19.22
CA ASP A 416 1.63 29.07 19.32
C ASP A 416 1.80 30.23 18.30
N LEU A 417 2.62 30.03 17.25
CA LEU A 417 2.86 31.05 16.24
C LEU A 417 1.58 31.36 15.45
N VAL A 418 1.40 32.62 15.11
CA VAL A 418 0.24 33.06 14.31
C VAL A 418 0.30 32.44 12.93
N ALA A 419 -0.71 31.67 12.58
CA ALA A 419 -0.81 30.99 11.30
C ALA A 419 -0.61 31.96 10.11
N ARG A 420 0.17 31.56 9.13
CA ARG A 420 0.56 32.35 7.95
C ARG A 420 1.46 33.55 8.23
N SER A 421 1.98 33.73 9.43
CA SER A 421 3.09 34.69 9.68
C SER A 421 4.38 34.16 9.04
N ALA A 422 5.36 35.04 8.79
CA ALA A 422 6.67 34.63 8.26
C ALA A 422 7.38 33.64 9.20
N ASP A 423 7.23 33.84 10.51
CA ASP A 423 7.81 32.98 11.54
C ASP A 423 7.14 31.59 11.55
N PHE A 424 5.82 31.53 11.35
CA PHE A 424 5.08 30.27 11.22
C PHE A 424 5.54 29.48 10.01
N GLU A 425 5.67 30.09 8.83
CA GLU A 425 6.11 29.42 7.61
C GLU A 425 7.56 28.94 7.74
N ALA A 426 8.44 29.72 8.35
CA ALA A 426 9.82 29.31 8.61
C ALA A 426 9.90 28.14 9.60
N ALA A 427 9.10 28.18 10.68
CA ALA A 427 9.03 27.09 11.65
C ALA A 427 8.45 25.80 11.03
N LYS A 428 7.43 25.93 10.19
CA LYS A 428 6.84 24.82 9.46
C LYS A 428 7.84 24.19 8.48
N GLU A 429 8.65 25.01 7.77
CA GLU A 429 9.74 24.53 6.92
C GLU A 429 10.76 23.71 7.72
N GLN A 430 11.16 24.17 8.91
CA GLN A 430 12.04 23.42 9.81
C GLN A 430 11.42 22.09 10.24
N GLY A 431 10.13 22.06 10.55
CA GLY A 431 9.38 20.85 10.86
C GLY A 431 9.39 19.84 9.70
N TRP A 432 9.25 20.31 8.47
CA TRP A 432 9.37 19.47 7.28
C TRP A 432 10.80 18.93 7.09
N ILE A 433 11.83 19.75 7.27
CA ILE A 433 13.23 19.31 7.22
C ILE A 433 13.46 18.18 8.23
N PHE A 434 12.97 18.35 9.47
CA PHE A 434 13.12 17.31 10.50
C PHE A 434 12.42 16.01 10.11
N ASN A 435 11.22 16.08 9.57
CA ASN A 435 10.49 14.91 9.06
C ASN A 435 11.24 14.21 7.92
N ILE A 436 11.81 14.97 6.96
CA ILE A 436 12.58 14.41 5.83
C ILE A 436 13.83 13.70 6.35
N VAL A 437 14.54 14.29 7.31
CA VAL A 437 15.70 13.64 7.98
C VAL A 437 15.28 12.34 8.67
N LEU A 438 14.14 12.33 9.34
CA LEU A 438 13.64 11.15 10.04
C LEU A 438 13.27 10.02 9.06
N TRP A 439 12.62 10.35 7.94
CA TRP A 439 12.31 9.38 6.88
C TRP A 439 13.59 8.82 6.24
N GLY A 440 14.55 9.68 5.89
CA GLY A 440 15.86 9.25 5.37
C GLY A 440 16.60 8.34 6.37
N SER A 441 16.57 8.67 7.66
CA SER A 441 17.20 7.88 8.72
C SER A 441 16.53 6.51 8.90
N ALA A 442 15.20 6.42 8.74
CA ALA A 442 14.50 5.14 8.75
C ALA A 442 15.00 4.23 7.62
N TYR A 443 15.23 4.76 6.42
CA TYR A 443 15.81 3.97 5.32
C TYR A 443 17.27 3.54 5.61
N VAL A 444 18.07 4.34 6.31
CA VAL A 444 19.40 3.90 6.76
C VAL A 444 19.28 2.71 7.72
N ILE A 445 18.33 2.71 8.65
CA ILE A 445 18.06 1.56 9.52
C ILE A 445 17.63 0.34 8.69
N ALA A 446 16.80 0.54 7.67
CA ALA A 446 16.41 -0.54 6.74
C ALA A 446 17.64 -1.15 6.02
N VAL A 447 18.63 -0.33 5.60
CA VAL A 447 19.88 -0.80 5.02
C VAL A 447 20.64 -1.69 6.02
N ILE A 448 20.73 -1.28 7.29
CA ILE A 448 21.37 -2.05 8.35
C ILE A 448 20.66 -3.40 8.53
N CYS A 449 19.34 -3.42 8.55
CA CYS A 449 18.55 -4.66 8.62
C CYS A 449 18.86 -5.59 7.44
N TRP A 450 18.89 -5.07 6.20
CA TRP A 450 19.26 -5.86 5.02
C TRP A 450 20.67 -6.42 5.08
N PHE A 451 21.62 -5.63 5.57
CA PHE A 451 23.01 -6.07 5.68
C PHE A 451 23.18 -7.27 6.59
N TRP A 452 22.37 -7.36 7.65
CA TRP A 452 22.40 -8.51 8.58
C TRP A 452 21.46 -9.65 8.19
N PHE A 453 20.48 -9.39 7.31
CA PHE A 453 19.50 -10.38 6.87
C PHE A 453 20.15 -11.49 6.03
N ASP A 454 19.72 -12.74 6.22
CA ASP A 454 20.24 -13.90 5.49
C ASP A 454 19.10 -14.80 4.98
N ALA A 455 18.71 -14.60 3.71
CA ALA A 455 17.63 -15.34 3.05
C ALA A 455 17.93 -16.84 2.87
N SER A 456 19.21 -17.26 2.98
CA SER A 456 19.59 -18.67 2.84
C SER A 456 19.32 -19.50 4.09
N LYS A 457 18.94 -18.85 5.22
CA LYS A 457 18.68 -19.51 6.50
C LYS A 457 17.18 -19.55 6.79
N PRO A 458 16.47 -20.63 6.46
CA PRO A 458 15.07 -20.79 6.80
C PRO A 458 14.87 -20.86 8.32
N ILE A 459 13.66 -20.49 8.76
CA ILE A 459 13.29 -20.49 10.20
C ILE A 459 13.20 -21.92 10.73
N GLU A 460 12.80 -22.85 9.87
CA GLU A 460 12.78 -24.26 10.17
C GLU A 460 13.49 -25.01 9.02
N ASP A 461 14.55 -25.72 9.33
CA ASP A 461 15.19 -26.61 8.36
C ASP A 461 14.22 -27.75 8.05
N GLU A 462 14.02 -28.06 6.79
CA GLU A 462 13.31 -29.27 6.34
C GLU A 462 14.15 -30.53 6.65
N GLY A 463 15.05 -30.44 7.62
CA GLY A 463 15.91 -31.48 8.08
C GLY A 463 15.22 -32.46 9.01
N HIS A 464 15.02 -33.65 8.45
CA HIS A 464 14.87 -34.95 9.11
C HIS A 464 13.60 -35.23 9.90
N LYS A 465 12.62 -35.85 9.23
CA LYS A 465 12.22 -37.19 9.68
C LYS A 465 11.71 -38.01 8.50
N ILE A 466 12.62 -38.46 7.66
CA ILE A 466 12.52 -39.82 7.16
C ILE A 466 13.21 -40.62 8.27
N THR A 467 12.46 -41.06 9.25
CA THR A 467 12.83 -42.17 10.09
C THR A 467 11.68 -43.14 9.98
N GLU A 468 11.98 -44.16 9.21
CA GLU A 468 11.57 -45.57 9.30
C GLU A 468 10.11 -45.89 9.67
#